data_20a27553984aa76e4a9bdc209fd084de
#
_entry.id   20a27553984aa76e4a9bdc209fd084de
#
_cell.length_a   1.000
_cell.length_b   1.000
_cell.length_c   1.000
_cell.angle_alpha   90.00
_cell.angle_beta   90.00
_cell.angle_gamma   90.00
#
_symmetry.space_group_name_H-M   'P 1'
#
loop_
_entity.id
_entity.type
_entity.pdbx_description
1 polymer ?
#
loop_
_entity_poly.entity_id
_entity_poly.type
_entity_poly.pdbx_seq_one_letter_code
_entity_poly.pdbx_strand_id
1 'polypeptide(L)'
;YLREGIQITTRIKDKEDFDIVRLIDFDHPEQNTFTVVNQMWIKGHYNYRRPDVLLFINGLPVVFIELKKATVKVEEAYHKNLLSYRKDIPNIFAFNQICVLSNGLETRLGAWSASYDYFFEWLKVDSEKEKINRKAIAEHDTSVINLIDGLLRKDRLLDYIENFVFFDRGNKI
;
A
#
# COMPACT_ATOMS: atom_id res chain seq x y z
N TYR A 1 -11.80 -9.46 -3.69
CA TYR A 1 -12.11 -9.89 -2.31
C TYR A 1 -12.10 -8.75 -1.30
N LEU A 2 -11.17 -7.77 -1.37
CA LEU A 2 -11.12 -6.69 -0.37
C LEU A 2 -12.38 -5.81 -0.41
N ARG A 3 -12.88 -5.48 -1.60
CA ARG A 3 -14.09 -4.65 -1.78
C ARG A 3 -15.39 -5.42 -1.63
N GLU A 4 -15.45 -6.58 -2.26
CA GLU A 4 -16.68 -7.37 -2.37
C GLU A 4 -16.89 -8.32 -1.20
N GLY A 5 -15.84 -8.54 -0.39
CA GLY A 5 -15.85 -9.57 0.64
C GLY A 5 -15.59 -10.98 0.08
N ILE A 6 -15.73 -11.94 0.96
CA ILE A 6 -15.60 -13.38 0.66
C ILE A 6 -16.95 -14.02 0.91
N GLN A 7 -17.52 -14.64 -0.11
CA GLN A 7 -18.72 -15.44 0.05
C GLN A 7 -18.37 -16.72 0.80
N ILE A 8 -19.04 -16.95 1.92
CA ILE A 8 -18.97 -18.20 2.68
C ILE A 8 -20.30 -18.93 2.55
N THR A 9 -20.23 -20.27 2.49
CA THR A 9 -21.41 -21.12 2.50
C THR A 9 -21.52 -21.80 3.86
N THR A 10 -22.60 -21.56 4.58
CA THR A 10 -22.91 -22.23 5.81
C THR A 10 -24.01 -23.28 5.58
N ARG A 11 -23.83 -24.47 6.12
CA ARG A 11 -24.82 -25.55 6.00
C ARG A 11 -25.42 -25.83 7.37
N ILE A 12 -26.70 -25.47 7.54
CA ILE A 12 -27.44 -25.70 8.75
C ILE A 12 -28.65 -26.58 8.41
N LYS A 13 -28.73 -27.79 8.98
CA LYS A 13 -29.86 -28.74 8.80
C LYS A 13 -30.24 -28.95 7.32
N ASP A 14 -29.26 -29.32 6.48
CA ASP A 14 -29.39 -29.56 5.03
C ASP A 14 -29.87 -28.38 4.18
N LYS A 15 -29.89 -27.18 4.75
CA LYS A 15 -30.06 -25.94 3.98
C LYS A 15 -28.71 -25.25 3.82
N GLU A 16 -28.38 -24.90 2.59
CA GLU A 16 -27.25 -24.06 2.30
C GLU A 16 -27.67 -22.59 2.42
N ASP A 17 -26.93 -21.83 3.20
CA ASP A 17 -27.06 -20.38 3.32
C ASP A 17 -25.77 -19.71 2.89
N PHE A 18 -25.88 -18.55 2.24
CA PHE A 18 -24.75 -17.82 1.70
C PHE A 18 -24.61 -16.50 2.45
N ASP A 19 -23.43 -16.27 2.97
CA ASP A 19 -23.12 -15.04 3.67
C ASP A 19 -21.87 -14.37 3.08
N ILE A 20 -21.74 -13.06 3.19
CA ILE A 20 -20.61 -12.31 2.70
C ILE A 20 -19.85 -11.76 3.89
N VAL A 21 -18.63 -12.26 4.09
CA VAL A 21 -17.70 -11.73 5.10
C VAL A 21 -16.89 -10.61 4.49
N ARG A 22 -17.09 -9.39 4.94
CA ARG A 22 -16.29 -8.23 4.55
C ARG A 22 -14.99 -8.21 5.35
N LEU A 23 -13.85 -8.06 4.65
CA LEU A 23 -12.52 -8.00 5.28
C LEU A 23 -12.19 -6.58 5.74
N ILE A 24 -12.77 -5.58 5.09
CA ILE A 24 -12.61 -4.15 5.36
C ILE A 24 -14.00 -3.52 5.35
N ASP A 25 -14.28 -2.70 6.34
CA ASP A 25 -15.47 -1.85 6.37
C ASP A 25 -15.14 -0.50 5.74
N PHE A 26 -15.58 -0.27 4.52
CA PHE A 26 -15.35 0.98 3.78
C PHE A 26 -16.34 2.08 4.20
N ASP A 27 -17.53 1.70 4.62
CA ASP A 27 -18.60 2.62 5.02
C ASP A 27 -18.32 3.26 6.40
N HIS A 28 -17.64 2.51 7.29
CA HIS A 28 -17.35 2.92 8.66
C HIS A 28 -15.84 2.76 8.97
N PRO A 29 -15.00 3.72 8.57
CA PRO A 29 -13.54 3.64 8.75
C PRO A 29 -13.08 3.32 10.17
N GLU A 30 -13.84 3.79 11.17
CA GLU A 30 -13.54 3.60 12.60
C GLU A 30 -13.73 2.15 13.08
N GLN A 31 -14.46 1.33 12.34
CA GLN A 31 -14.64 -0.09 12.65
C GLN A 31 -13.42 -0.94 12.27
N ASN A 32 -12.51 -0.37 11.48
CA ASN A 32 -11.29 -1.07 11.09
C ASN A 32 -10.15 -0.83 12.09
N THR A 33 -9.32 -1.85 12.27
CA THR A 33 -8.07 -1.74 13.00
C THR A 33 -6.94 -1.39 12.03
N PHE A 34 -6.32 -0.23 12.23
CA PHE A 34 -5.15 0.20 11.47
C PHE A 34 -3.87 -0.02 12.30
N THR A 35 -2.91 -0.74 11.74
CA THR A 35 -1.64 -1.04 12.41
C THR A 35 -0.48 -0.67 11.50
N VAL A 36 0.51 0.03 12.07
CA VAL A 36 1.78 0.33 11.40
C VAL A 36 2.88 -0.49 12.05
N VAL A 37 3.63 -1.22 11.24
CA VAL A 37 4.75 -2.04 11.71
C VAL A 37 6.01 -1.62 10.96
N ASN A 38 7.03 -1.22 11.70
CA ASN A 38 8.32 -0.89 11.14
C ASN A 38 9.29 -2.08 11.25
N GLN A 39 10.09 -2.27 10.22
CA GLN A 39 11.18 -3.24 10.15
C GLN A 39 10.80 -4.66 10.60
N MET A 40 9.64 -5.13 10.17
CA MET A 40 9.14 -6.47 10.44
C MET A 40 9.99 -7.52 9.70
N TRP A 41 10.56 -8.47 10.47
CA TRP A 41 11.23 -9.61 9.88
C TRP A 41 10.24 -10.61 9.31
N ILE A 42 10.36 -10.90 8.02
CA ILE A 42 9.48 -11.82 7.29
C ILE A 42 10.32 -12.94 6.72
N LYS A 43 9.97 -14.18 7.07
CA LYS A 43 10.60 -15.39 6.54
C LYS A 43 9.99 -15.71 5.17
N GLY A 44 10.79 -15.64 4.14
CA GLY A 44 10.44 -16.17 2.83
C GLY A 44 10.82 -17.64 2.70
N HIS A 45 10.75 -18.17 1.48
CA HIS A 45 11.10 -19.57 1.23
C HIS A 45 12.59 -19.86 1.48
N TYR A 46 13.46 -18.97 1.03
CA TYR A 46 14.92 -19.12 1.16
C TYR A 46 15.55 -18.05 2.05
N ASN A 47 15.01 -16.85 2.08
CA ASN A 47 15.61 -15.67 2.68
C ASN A 47 14.66 -15.00 3.67
N TYR A 48 15.25 -14.31 4.66
CA TYR A 48 14.52 -13.35 5.47
C TYR A 48 14.60 -11.98 4.80
N ARG A 49 13.50 -11.22 4.87
CA ARG A 49 13.43 -9.84 4.43
C ARG A 49 12.85 -8.97 5.54
N ARG A 50 13.20 -7.69 5.49
CA ARG A 50 12.78 -6.73 6.50
C ARG A 50 12.39 -5.42 5.82
N PRO A 51 11.14 -5.31 5.32
CA PRO A 51 10.59 -4.06 4.82
C PRO A 51 10.68 -2.95 5.85
N ASP A 52 10.86 -1.70 5.41
CA ASP A 52 11.00 -0.59 6.33
C ASP A 52 9.69 -0.33 7.07
N VAL A 53 8.55 -0.22 6.37
CA VAL A 53 7.24 -0.01 6.99
C VAL A 53 6.16 -0.79 6.24
N LEU A 54 5.27 -1.42 6.99
CA LEU A 54 4.04 -2.04 6.50
C LEU A 54 2.83 -1.46 7.23
N LEU A 55 1.78 -1.11 6.47
CA LEU A 55 0.50 -0.72 7.04
C LEU A 55 -0.49 -1.86 6.85
N PHE A 56 -1.20 -2.19 7.91
CA PHE A 56 -2.21 -3.23 7.95
C PHE A 56 -3.59 -2.62 8.20
N ILE A 57 -4.59 -3.16 7.52
CA ILE A 57 -6.00 -2.95 7.85
C ILE A 57 -6.58 -4.31 8.22
N ASN A 58 -7.10 -4.44 9.43
CA ASN A 58 -7.67 -5.69 9.97
C ASN A 58 -6.71 -6.89 9.84
N GLY A 59 -5.39 -6.64 10.00
CA GLY A 59 -4.35 -7.66 9.88
C GLY A 59 -3.88 -7.96 8.44
N LEU A 60 -4.45 -7.32 7.43
CA LEU A 60 -4.04 -7.47 6.02
C LEU A 60 -3.01 -6.42 5.63
N PRO A 61 -1.83 -6.79 5.09
CA PRO A 61 -0.77 -5.84 4.70
C PRO A 61 -1.17 -5.12 3.40
N VAL A 62 -1.75 -3.92 3.53
CA VAL A 62 -2.31 -3.16 2.40
C VAL A 62 -1.34 -2.14 1.80
N VAL A 63 -0.41 -1.59 2.60
CA VAL A 63 0.60 -0.65 2.12
C VAL A 63 1.98 -1.14 2.50
N PHE A 64 2.87 -1.13 1.52
CA PHE A 64 4.29 -1.39 1.65
C PHE A 64 5.07 -0.10 1.41
N ILE A 65 6.01 0.24 2.30
CA ILE A 65 6.84 1.44 2.17
C ILE A 65 8.31 1.04 2.30
N GLU A 66 9.12 1.44 1.32
CA GLU A 66 10.57 1.32 1.34
C GLU A 66 11.22 2.70 1.32
N LEU A 67 12.13 2.93 2.23
CA LEU A 67 12.78 4.21 2.45
C LEU A 67 14.26 4.17 2.06
N LYS A 68 14.75 5.25 1.52
CA LYS A 68 16.16 5.48 1.21
C LYS A 68 16.65 6.79 1.82
N LYS A 69 17.96 6.91 1.96
CA LYS A 69 18.58 8.19 2.31
C LYS A 69 18.36 9.20 1.18
N ALA A 70 18.27 10.49 1.51
CA ALA A 70 18.08 11.58 0.53
C ALA A 70 19.17 11.62 -0.58
N THR A 71 20.35 11.09 -0.31
CA THR A 71 21.46 10.99 -1.28
C THR A 71 21.32 9.84 -2.27
N VAL A 72 20.33 8.97 -2.10
CA VAL A 72 20.07 7.78 -2.95
C VAL A 72 18.86 8.04 -3.83
N LYS A 73 18.94 7.70 -5.10
CA LYS A 73 17.78 7.81 -6.01
C LYS A 73 16.65 6.87 -5.57
N VAL A 74 15.42 7.37 -5.62
CA VAL A 74 14.21 6.56 -5.28
C VAL A 74 14.11 5.30 -6.14
N GLU A 75 14.54 5.37 -7.39
CA GLU A 75 14.57 4.24 -8.32
C GLU A 75 15.35 3.02 -7.77
N GLU A 76 16.37 3.25 -6.93
CA GLU A 76 17.10 2.15 -6.29
C GLU A 76 16.25 1.36 -5.29
N ALA A 77 15.28 2.00 -4.65
CA ALA A 77 14.32 1.30 -3.78
C ALA A 77 13.49 0.28 -4.58
N TYR A 78 13.15 0.61 -5.82
CA TYR A 78 12.48 -0.32 -6.73
C TYR A 78 13.40 -1.49 -7.12
N HIS A 79 14.52 -1.19 -7.79
CA HIS A 79 15.38 -2.22 -8.39
C HIS A 79 16.07 -3.11 -7.37
N LYS A 80 16.56 -2.53 -6.26
CA LYS A 80 17.33 -3.30 -5.25
C LYS A 80 16.44 -3.94 -4.19
N ASN A 81 15.33 -3.30 -3.83
CA ASN A 81 14.51 -3.73 -2.71
C ASN A 81 13.18 -4.35 -3.15
N LEU A 82 12.28 -3.59 -3.78
CA LEU A 82 10.95 -4.07 -4.12
C LEU A 82 10.99 -5.33 -4.98
N LEU A 83 11.83 -5.37 -6.03
CA LEU A 83 11.98 -6.57 -6.87
C LEU A 83 12.48 -7.78 -6.08
N SER A 84 13.42 -7.57 -5.13
CA SER A 84 13.90 -8.65 -4.26
C SER A 84 12.81 -9.14 -3.31
N TYR A 85 12.02 -8.23 -2.73
CA TYR A 85 10.92 -8.60 -1.83
C TYR A 85 9.80 -9.36 -2.57
N ARG A 86 9.48 -8.94 -3.78
CA ARG A 86 8.51 -9.68 -4.65
C ARG A 86 8.94 -11.11 -4.90
N LYS A 87 10.24 -11.36 -5.02
CA LYS A 87 10.81 -12.70 -5.22
C LYS A 87 10.86 -13.50 -3.92
N ASP A 88 11.32 -12.88 -2.84
CA ASP A 88 11.69 -13.61 -1.63
C ASP A 88 10.52 -13.76 -0.65
N ILE A 89 9.63 -12.77 -0.58
CA ILE A 89 8.47 -12.74 0.34
C ILE A 89 7.17 -12.35 -0.38
N PRO A 90 6.77 -13.06 -1.47
CA PRO A 90 5.62 -12.69 -2.30
C PRO A 90 4.31 -12.62 -1.52
N ASN A 91 4.19 -13.34 -0.42
CA ASN A 91 2.95 -13.43 0.35
C ASN A 91 2.49 -12.09 0.92
N ILE A 92 3.40 -11.14 1.22
CA ILE A 92 3.01 -9.81 1.72
C ILE A 92 2.29 -8.97 0.66
N PHE A 93 2.46 -9.32 -0.61
CA PHE A 93 1.83 -8.61 -1.72
C PHE A 93 0.46 -9.19 -2.11
N ALA A 94 0.01 -10.27 -1.48
CA ALA A 94 -1.28 -10.89 -1.79
C ALA A 94 -2.47 -9.93 -1.57
N PHE A 95 -2.37 -9.06 -0.56
CA PHE A 95 -3.38 -8.05 -0.22
C PHE A 95 -2.87 -6.61 -0.40
N ASN A 96 -1.64 -6.45 -0.90
CA ASN A 96 -1.04 -5.14 -1.07
C ASN A 96 -1.77 -4.32 -2.14
N GLN A 97 -2.13 -3.10 -1.79
CA GLN A 97 -2.83 -2.16 -2.66
C GLN A 97 -1.89 -1.06 -3.16
N ILE A 98 -0.92 -0.68 -2.33
CA ILE A 98 -0.02 0.44 -2.61
C ILE A 98 1.40 0.07 -2.19
N CYS A 99 2.36 0.24 -3.12
CA CYS A 99 3.78 0.28 -2.81
C CYS A 99 4.27 1.72 -2.85
N VAL A 100 4.95 2.15 -1.80
CA VAL A 100 5.54 3.48 -1.65
C VAL A 100 7.06 3.35 -1.62
N LEU A 101 7.73 4.15 -2.42
CA LEU A 101 9.18 4.27 -2.49
C LEU A 101 9.56 5.72 -2.20
N SER A 102 10.39 5.98 -1.21
CA SER A 102 10.76 7.35 -0.83
C SER A 102 12.23 7.47 -0.44
N ASN A 103 12.80 8.63 -0.73
CA ASN A 103 14.08 9.07 -0.17
C ASN A 103 13.95 10.38 0.62
N GLY A 104 12.71 10.81 0.94
CA GLY A 104 12.41 12.05 1.61
C GLY A 104 12.25 13.23 0.64
N LEU A 105 13.12 13.35 -0.35
CA LEU A 105 13.03 14.40 -1.40
C LEU A 105 11.97 14.08 -2.44
N GLU A 106 11.88 12.82 -2.79
CA GLU A 106 10.94 12.27 -3.77
C GLU A 106 10.21 11.07 -3.16
N THR A 107 8.89 11.03 -3.34
CA THR A 107 8.05 9.91 -2.91
C THR A 107 7.16 9.48 -4.07
N ARG A 108 7.29 8.23 -4.44
CA ARG A 108 6.50 7.61 -5.52
C ARG A 108 5.66 6.48 -4.99
N LEU A 109 4.50 6.30 -5.57
CA LEU A 109 3.62 5.17 -5.29
C LEU A 109 3.18 4.48 -6.57
N GLY A 110 2.92 3.20 -6.45
CA GLY A 110 2.48 2.37 -7.57
C GLY A 110 2.01 1.01 -7.10
N ALA A 111 1.53 0.20 -8.04
CA ALA A 111 1.17 -1.18 -7.76
C ALA A 111 2.43 -2.05 -7.57
N TRP A 112 2.36 -3.04 -6.68
CA TRP A 112 3.48 -3.95 -6.44
C TRP A 112 3.94 -4.71 -7.71
N SER A 113 3.03 -4.94 -8.67
CA SER A 113 3.30 -5.64 -9.93
C SER A 113 3.78 -4.74 -11.07
N ALA A 114 3.63 -3.42 -10.93
CA ALA A 114 3.98 -2.46 -11.96
C ALA A 114 5.50 -2.34 -12.18
N SER A 115 5.92 -1.89 -13.35
CA SER A 115 7.28 -1.40 -13.59
C SER A 115 7.46 0.00 -13.02
N TYR A 116 8.73 0.41 -12.78
CA TYR A 116 9.02 1.69 -12.14
C TYR A 116 8.43 2.91 -12.87
N ASP A 117 8.32 2.84 -14.19
CA ASP A 117 7.76 3.93 -15.01
C ASP A 117 6.30 4.26 -14.68
N TYR A 118 5.57 3.32 -14.05
CA TYR A 118 4.20 3.51 -13.58
C TYR A 118 4.11 3.94 -12.11
N PHE A 119 5.24 4.21 -11.47
CA PHE A 119 5.25 4.83 -10.15
C PHE A 119 5.20 6.34 -10.30
N PHE A 120 4.21 6.98 -9.70
CA PHE A 120 3.99 8.42 -9.79
C PHE A 120 4.17 9.13 -8.44
N GLU A 121 4.48 10.41 -8.47
CA GLU A 121 4.64 11.23 -7.28
C GLU A 121 3.29 11.61 -6.67
N TRP A 122 3.18 11.53 -5.33
CA TRP A 122 2.10 12.13 -4.59
C TRP A 122 2.58 13.42 -3.93
N LEU A 123 2.04 14.57 -4.35
CA LEU A 123 2.59 15.87 -3.97
C LEU A 123 1.59 16.77 -3.24
N LYS A 124 0.30 16.47 -3.31
CA LYS A 124 -0.75 17.31 -2.75
C LYS A 124 -1.36 16.68 -1.51
N VAL A 125 -1.73 17.51 -0.54
CA VAL A 125 -2.32 17.07 0.73
C VAL A 125 -3.83 17.28 0.73
N ASP A 126 -4.30 18.49 0.43
CA ASP A 126 -5.70 18.86 0.65
C ASP A 126 -6.55 18.88 -0.62
N SER A 127 -6.04 19.42 -1.73
CA SER A 127 -6.86 19.59 -2.93
C SER A 127 -6.07 19.67 -4.23
N GLU A 128 -6.77 19.47 -5.33
CA GLU A 128 -6.26 19.66 -6.70
C GLU A 128 -5.71 21.10 -6.96
N LYS A 129 -6.21 22.08 -6.24
CA LYS A 129 -5.83 23.50 -6.38
C LYS A 129 -4.59 23.86 -5.57
N GLU A 130 -4.10 22.96 -4.74
CA GLU A 130 -2.93 23.20 -3.91
C GLU A 130 -1.69 23.46 -4.77
N LYS A 131 -0.94 24.51 -4.42
CA LYS A 131 0.33 24.84 -5.07
C LYS A 131 1.47 24.04 -4.45
N ILE A 132 2.12 23.22 -5.26
CA ILE A 132 3.25 22.40 -4.82
C ILE A 132 4.49 23.27 -4.64
N ASN A 133 5.05 23.28 -3.45
CA ASN A 133 6.31 23.96 -3.16
C ASN A 133 7.48 22.95 -3.12
N ARG A 134 7.99 22.59 -4.29
CA ARG A 134 9.10 21.63 -4.41
C ARG A 134 10.38 22.10 -3.69
N LYS A 135 10.58 23.42 -3.56
CA LYS A 135 11.75 23.95 -2.85
C LYS A 135 11.65 23.67 -1.36
N ALA A 136 10.51 23.91 -0.74
CA ALA A 136 10.27 23.59 0.66
C ALA A 136 10.37 22.06 0.93
N ILE A 137 9.86 21.23 0.01
CA ILE A 137 10.01 19.78 0.10
C ILE A 137 11.50 19.39 0.11
N ALA A 138 12.30 19.94 -0.80
CA ALA A 138 13.71 19.62 -0.90
C ALA A 138 14.53 20.12 0.32
N GLU A 139 14.14 21.24 0.92
CA GLU A 139 14.81 21.80 2.10
C GLU A 139 14.55 21.01 3.39
N HIS A 140 13.41 20.31 3.49
CA HIS A 140 12.94 19.69 4.72
C HIS A 140 12.71 18.16 4.61
N ASP A 141 13.08 17.52 3.50
CA ASP A 141 12.89 16.09 3.25
C ASP A 141 11.43 15.61 3.52
N THR A 142 10.43 16.41 3.09
CA THR A 142 9.02 16.26 3.50
C THR A 142 8.12 15.56 2.48
N SER A 143 8.64 15.08 1.36
CA SER A 143 7.80 14.47 0.31
C SER A 143 6.97 13.28 0.82
N VAL A 144 7.50 12.48 1.75
CA VAL A 144 6.78 11.37 2.36
C VAL A 144 5.65 11.86 3.29
N ILE A 145 5.82 13.00 3.93
CA ILE A 145 4.79 13.60 4.80
C ILE A 145 3.56 13.99 3.97
N ASN A 146 3.77 14.57 2.79
CA ASN A 146 2.66 14.88 1.89
C ASN A 146 1.84 13.64 1.50
N LEU A 147 2.50 12.49 1.31
CA LEU A 147 1.80 11.24 1.09
C LEU A 147 1.02 10.78 2.33
N ILE A 148 1.64 10.86 3.52
CA ILE A 148 1.01 10.46 4.77
C ILE A 148 -0.22 11.31 5.05
N ASP A 149 -0.09 12.63 5.01
CA ASP A 149 -1.17 13.57 5.30
C ASP A 149 -2.22 13.62 4.17
N GLY A 150 -1.81 13.35 2.95
CA GLY A 150 -2.68 13.34 1.78
C GLY A 150 -3.43 12.03 1.59
N LEU A 151 -2.73 10.93 1.38
CA LEU A 151 -3.32 9.65 0.98
C LEU A 151 -3.49 8.67 2.14
N LEU A 152 -2.53 8.62 3.10
CA LEU A 152 -2.55 7.57 4.12
C LEU A 152 -3.41 7.90 5.34
N ARG A 153 -4.20 8.96 5.30
CA ARG A 153 -5.29 9.17 6.25
C ARG A 153 -6.31 8.04 6.09
N LYS A 154 -6.88 7.59 7.21
CA LYS A 154 -7.77 6.42 7.24
C LYS A 154 -8.91 6.49 6.22
N ASP A 155 -9.61 7.62 6.19
CA ASP A 155 -10.70 7.92 5.29
C ASP A 155 -10.27 7.87 3.82
N ARG A 156 -9.18 8.56 3.48
CA ARG A 156 -8.67 8.62 2.10
C ARG A 156 -8.03 7.33 1.62
N LEU A 157 -7.33 6.64 2.53
CA LEU A 157 -6.75 5.33 2.20
C LEU A 157 -7.84 4.32 1.84
N LEU A 158 -8.94 4.30 2.59
CA LEU A 158 -10.07 3.42 2.31
C LEU A 158 -10.75 3.81 0.99
N ASP A 159 -11.04 5.10 0.78
CA ASP A 159 -11.59 5.60 -0.48
C ASP A 159 -10.70 5.25 -1.68
N TYR A 160 -9.37 5.41 -1.54
CA TYR A 160 -8.42 5.04 -2.59
C TYR A 160 -8.45 3.54 -2.90
N ILE A 161 -8.45 2.68 -1.87
CA ILE A 161 -8.51 1.22 -2.05
C ILE A 161 -9.84 0.82 -2.70
N GLU A 162 -10.94 1.41 -2.29
CA GLU A 162 -12.26 1.08 -2.79
C GLU A 162 -12.47 1.53 -4.24
N ASN A 163 -12.07 2.77 -4.56
CA ASN A 163 -12.50 3.43 -5.79
C ASN A 163 -11.40 3.61 -6.84
N PHE A 164 -10.13 3.53 -6.48
CA PHE A 164 -9.03 3.85 -7.39
C PHE A 164 -8.06 2.68 -7.65
N VAL A 165 -8.13 1.60 -6.88
CA VAL A 165 -7.31 0.41 -7.11
C VAL A 165 -8.08 -0.61 -7.95
N PHE A 166 -7.57 -0.93 -9.13
CA PHE A 166 -8.17 -1.91 -10.04
C PHE A 166 -7.20 -3.05 -10.30
N PHE A 167 -7.72 -4.28 -10.27
CA PHE A 167 -6.98 -5.48 -10.65
C PHE A 167 -7.60 -6.05 -11.93
N ASP A 168 -6.85 -6.03 -13.01
CA ASP A 168 -7.25 -6.73 -14.24
C ASP A 168 -6.80 -8.19 -14.21
N ARG A 169 -7.74 -9.12 -14.50
CA ARG A 169 -7.51 -10.56 -14.48
C ARG A 169 -6.76 -11.04 -15.72
N GLY A 170 -5.72 -10.43 -16.14
CA GLY A 170 -4.99 -11.01 -17.26
C GLY A 170 -3.88 -10.21 -17.88
N ASN A 171 -3.77 -8.95 -17.59
CA ASN A 171 -2.67 -8.14 -18.09
C ASN A 171 -1.99 -7.43 -16.94
N LYS A 172 -0.66 -7.56 -16.93
CA LYS A 172 0.18 -6.69 -16.11
C LYS A 172 -0.04 -5.26 -16.59
N ILE A 173 -0.73 -4.47 -15.81
CA ILE A 173 -0.69 -3.02 -15.96
C ILE A 173 0.50 -2.51 -15.17
#